data_d9c02f91296c12784d9b78f184136f09
#
_entry.id   d9c02f91296c12784d9b78f184136f09
#
_cell.length_a   1.000
_cell.length_b   1.000
_cell.length_c   1.000
_cell.angle_alpha   90.00
_cell.angle_beta   90.00
_cell.angle_gamma   90.00
#
_symmetry.space_group_name_H-M   'P 1'
#
loop_
_entity.id
_entity.type
_entity.pdbx_description
1 polymer ?
#
loop_
_entity_poly.entity_id
_entity_poly.type
_entity_poly.pdbx_seq_one_letter_code
_entity_poly.pdbx_strand_id
1 'polypeptide(L)'
;MEAALWGLLGTIAGAAASIATTVIASRNAARLQSTAAAIEREEKARAFQRETLIELQDALHDELRAVALVYMADEAAYRESGAWGRRLLGEELNNRVHVAGRRTLLLSERVADDDLRGHIKSLRARLTELQMARDVAVAERAHEVAMSMGISVMEHIGQVLRSLYAGQRA
;
A
#
# COMPACT_ATOMS: atom_id res chain seq x y z
N MET A 1 68.10 -37.29 -1.23
CA MET A 1 67.01 -37.03 -0.25
C MET A 1 66.42 -35.58 -0.31
N GLU A 2 67.25 -34.60 -0.65
CA GLU A 2 66.74 -33.17 -0.72
C GLU A 2 65.67 -32.90 -1.78
N ALA A 3 65.77 -33.49 -2.98
CA ALA A 3 64.78 -33.31 -4.02
C ALA A 3 63.36 -33.79 -3.65
N ALA A 4 63.25 -34.85 -2.84
CA ALA A 4 61.97 -35.36 -2.36
C ALA A 4 61.35 -34.47 -1.30
N LEU A 5 62.16 -33.80 -0.48
CA LEU A 5 61.72 -32.79 0.49
C LEU A 5 61.16 -31.53 -0.19
N TRP A 6 61.85 -31.06 -1.21
CA TRP A 6 61.36 -29.89 -2.01
C TRP A 6 60.07 -30.21 -2.76
N GLY A 7 59.91 -31.41 -3.29
CA GLY A 7 58.67 -31.87 -3.91
C GLY A 7 57.51 -31.92 -2.93
N LEU A 8 57.73 -32.43 -1.70
CA LEU A 8 56.72 -32.48 -0.66
C LEU A 8 56.29 -31.07 -0.21
N LEU A 9 57.24 -30.14 0.00
CA LEU A 9 56.98 -28.79 0.36
C LEU A 9 56.18 -28.07 -0.74
N GLY A 10 56.49 -28.27 -2.00
CA GLY A 10 55.73 -27.73 -3.13
C GLY A 10 54.29 -28.21 -3.19
N THR A 11 54.06 -29.48 -2.91
CA THR A 11 52.71 -30.09 -2.89
C THR A 11 51.86 -29.51 -1.73
N ILE A 12 52.46 -29.38 -0.55
CA ILE A 12 51.77 -28.80 0.64
C ILE A 12 51.43 -27.32 0.38
N ALA A 13 52.37 -26.52 -0.15
CA ALA A 13 52.14 -25.12 -0.49
C ALA A 13 51.07 -24.97 -1.56
N GLY A 14 51.07 -25.81 -2.59
CA GLY A 14 50.04 -25.83 -3.64
C GLY A 14 48.66 -26.20 -3.09
N ALA A 15 48.59 -27.22 -2.23
CA ALA A 15 47.34 -27.61 -1.58
C ALA A 15 46.78 -26.49 -0.67
N ALA A 16 47.64 -25.86 0.13
CA ALA A 16 47.25 -24.75 0.99
C ALA A 16 46.74 -23.52 0.17
N ALA A 17 47.42 -23.17 -0.91
CA ALA A 17 46.99 -22.10 -1.83
C ALA A 17 45.64 -22.42 -2.48
N SER A 18 45.44 -23.68 -2.91
CA SER A 18 44.17 -24.11 -3.50
C SER A 18 43.00 -24.01 -2.50
N ILE A 19 43.22 -24.48 -1.24
CA ILE A 19 42.23 -24.39 -0.18
C ILE A 19 41.90 -22.92 0.13
N ALA A 20 42.92 -22.07 0.25
CA ALA A 20 42.72 -20.64 0.51
C ALA A 20 41.90 -19.98 -0.60
N THR A 21 42.21 -20.26 -1.88
CA THR A 21 41.49 -19.74 -3.04
C THR A 21 40.04 -20.22 -3.04
N THR A 22 39.80 -21.51 -2.74
CA THR A 22 38.43 -22.06 -2.67
C THR A 22 37.62 -21.44 -1.55
N VAL A 23 38.20 -21.19 -0.38
CA VAL A 23 37.53 -20.53 0.76
C VAL A 23 37.17 -19.07 0.42
N ILE A 24 38.09 -18.35 -0.21
CA ILE A 24 37.83 -16.96 -0.63
C ILE A 24 36.72 -16.90 -1.70
N ALA A 25 36.81 -17.80 -2.71
CA ALA A 25 35.79 -17.87 -3.76
C ALA A 25 34.41 -18.24 -3.19
N SER A 26 34.33 -19.19 -2.28
CA SER A 26 33.09 -19.60 -1.60
C SER A 26 32.51 -18.48 -0.77
N ARG A 27 33.32 -17.74 -0.01
CA ARG A 27 32.86 -16.57 0.77
C ARG A 27 32.34 -15.45 -0.13
N ASN A 28 33.02 -15.18 -1.24
CA ASN A 28 32.57 -14.16 -2.18
C ASN A 28 31.26 -14.57 -2.87
N ALA A 29 31.12 -15.82 -3.28
CA ALA A 29 29.90 -16.38 -3.84
C ALA A 29 28.72 -16.24 -2.85
N ALA A 30 28.95 -16.62 -1.57
CA ALA A 30 27.92 -16.50 -0.53
C ALA A 30 27.50 -15.03 -0.29
N ARG A 31 28.45 -14.09 -0.31
CA ARG A 31 28.14 -12.65 -0.21
C ARG A 31 27.33 -12.15 -1.38
N LEU A 32 27.71 -12.48 -2.60
CA LEU A 32 26.98 -12.09 -3.81
C LEU A 32 25.56 -12.67 -3.80
N GLN A 33 25.41 -13.93 -3.41
CA GLN A 33 24.11 -14.58 -3.30
C GLN A 33 23.21 -13.92 -2.25
N SER A 34 23.78 -13.57 -1.07
CA SER A 34 23.02 -12.89 -0.01
C SER A 34 22.57 -11.48 -0.44
N THR A 35 23.44 -10.75 -1.15
CA THR A 35 23.11 -9.42 -1.69
C THR A 35 22.02 -9.51 -2.77
N ALA A 36 22.15 -10.44 -3.70
CA ALA A 36 21.15 -10.69 -4.73
C ALA A 36 19.78 -11.05 -4.12
N ALA A 37 19.77 -11.93 -3.12
CA ALA A 37 18.56 -12.31 -2.42
C ALA A 37 17.93 -11.15 -1.60
N ALA A 38 18.72 -10.20 -1.12
CA ALA A 38 18.22 -9.00 -0.44
C ALA A 38 17.56 -8.05 -1.46
N ILE A 39 18.20 -7.79 -2.59
CA ILE A 39 17.66 -6.97 -3.68
C ILE A 39 16.35 -7.57 -4.20
N GLU A 40 16.31 -8.88 -4.44
CA GLU A 40 15.09 -9.56 -4.90
C GLU A 40 13.91 -9.40 -3.92
N ARG A 41 14.19 -9.53 -2.60
CA ARG A 41 13.15 -9.33 -1.56
C ARG A 41 12.64 -7.90 -1.56
N GLU A 42 13.52 -6.92 -1.68
CA GLU A 42 13.14 -5.50 -1.73
C GLU A 42 12.29 -5.19 -2.97
N GLU A 43 12.67 -5.71 -4.14
CA GLU A 43 11.89 -5.55 -5.36
C GLU A 43 10.50 -6.20 -5.25
N LYS A 44 10.39 -7.38 -4.65
CA LYS A 44 9.09 -8.02 -4.38
C LYS A 44 8.23 -7.19 -3.43
N ALA A 45 8.82 -6.64 -2.38
CA ALA A 45 8.10 -5.77 -1.45
C ALA A 45 7.60 -4.48 -2.13
N ARG A 46 8.44 -3.85 -2.95
CA ARG A 46 8.03 -2.67 -3.74
C ARG A 46 6.94 -2.99 -4.76
N ALA A 47 7.04 -4.13 -5.45
CA ALA A 47 6.02 -4.59 -6.39
C ALA A 47 4.67 -4.80 -5.69
N PHE A 48 4.67 -5.47 -4.53
CA PHE A 48 3.48 -5.67 -3.71
C PHE A 48 2.87 -4.32 -3.26
N GLN A 49 3.69 -3.36 -2.85
CA GLN A 49 3.20 -2.04 -2.45
C GLN A 49 2.59 -1.28 -3.63
N ARG A 50 3.19 -1.33 -4.83
CA ARG A 50 2.62 -0.71 -6.04
C ARG A 50 1.25 -1.28 -6.37
N GLU A 51 1.12 -2.59 -6.39
CA GLU A 51 -0.15 -3.28 -6.65
C GLU A 51 -1.21 -2.91 -5.61
N THR A 52 -0.86 -2.97 -4.33
CA THR A 52 -1.74 -2.58 -3.22
C THR A 52 -2.25 -1.14 -3.37
N LEU A 53 -1.37 -0.19 -3.73
CA LEU A 53 -1.75 1.22 -3.86
C LEU A 53 -2.64 1.47 -5.08
N ILE A 54 -2.43 0.78 -6.19
CA ILE A 54 -3.31 0.86 -7.36
C ILE A 54 -4.70 0.31 -7.02
N GLU A 55 -4.77 -0.86 -6.40
CA GLU A 55 -6.05 -1.43 -5.96
C GLU A 55 -6.77 -0.56 -4.92
N LEU A 56 -6.01 0.07 -4.02
CA LEU A 56 -6.53 0.99 -3.02
C LEU A 56 -7.11 2.26 -3.66
N GLN A 57 -6.47 2.77 -4.70
CA GLN A 57 -6.95 3.94 -5.44
C GLN A 57 -8.32 3.67 -6.05
N ASP A 58 -8.49 2.51 -6.68
CA ASP A 58 -9.78 2.08 -7.24
C ASP A 58 -10.83 1.88 -6.15
N ALA A 59 -10.48 1.18 -5.06
CA ALA A 59 -11.39 0.93 -3.95
C ALA A 59 -11.86 2.22 -3.27
N LEU A 60 -10.96 3.17 -3.08
CA LEU A 60 -11.27 4.47 -2.50
C LEU A 60 -12.16 5.31 -3.42
N HIS A 61 -11.91 5.28 -4.73
CA HIS A 61 -12.78 5.93 -5.71
C HIS A 61 -14.20 5.36 -5.66
N ASP A 62 -14.35 4.04 -5.58
CA ASP A 62 -15.63 3.37 -5.46
C ASP A 62 -16.35 3.73 -4.14
N GLU A 63 -15.62 3.81 -3.01
CA GLU A 63 -16.18 4.21 -1.71
C GLU A 63 -16.67 5.65 -1.73
N LEU A 64 -15.86 6.59 -2.23
CA LEU A 64 -16.23 8.00 -2.36
C LEU A 64 -17.47 8.17 -3.24
N ARG A 65 -17.50 7.47 -4.39
CA ARG A 65 -18.64 7.50 -5.30
C ARG A 65 -19.91 6.91 -4.67
N ALA A 66 -19.80 5.79 -3.96
CA ALA A 66 -20.93 5.17 -3.30
C ALA A 66 -21.52 6.08 -2.21
N VAL A 67 -20.67 6.70 -1.39
CA VAL A 67 -21.11 7.65 -0.35
C VAL A 67 -21.71 8.91 -0.94
N ALA A 68 -21.14 9.44 -2.03
CA ALA A 68 -21.74 10.59 -2.74
C ALA A 68 -23.13 10.28 -3.28
N LEU A 69 -23.36 9.06 -3.80
CA LEU A 69 -24.69 8.64 -4.25
C LEU A 69 -25.70 8.56 -3.08
N VAL A 70 -25.26 8.10 -1.90
CA VAL A 70 -26.09 8.12 -0.69
C VAL A 70 -26.48 9.56 -0.34
N TYR A 71 -25.50 10.46 -0.28
CA TYR A 71 -25.74 11.87 0.00
C TYR A 71 -26.73 12.49 -0.97
N MET A 72 -26.57 12.27 -2.27
CA MET A 72 -27.49 12.76 -3.30
C MET A 72 -28.92 12.21 -3.15
N ALA A 73 -29.04 10.93 -2.75
CA ALA A 73 -30.34 10.31 -2.50
C ALA A 73 -31.03 10.91 -1.28
N ASP A 74 -30.28 11.16 -0.20
CA ASP A 74 -30.80 11.81 1.01
C ASP A 74 -31.17 13.28 0.75
N GLU A 75 -30.37 14.01 -0.04
CA GLU A 75 -30.66 15.38 -0.47
C GLU A 75 -31.96 15.46 -1.28
N ALA A 76 -32.14 14.55 -2.23
CA ALA A 76 -33.38 14.49 -3.01
C ALA A 76 -34.60 14.21 -2.11
N ALA A 77 -34.49 13.25 -1.19
CA ALA A 77 -35.57 12.94 -0.23
C ALA A 77 -35.85 14.12 0.71
N TYR A 78 -34.83 14.86 1.13
CA TYR A 78 -34.98 16.05 1.96
C TYR A 78 -35.74 17.18 1.24
N ARG A 79 -35.45 17.39 -0.04
CA ARG A 79 -36.19 18.41 -0.86
C ARG A 79 -37.67 18.08 -0.97
N GLU A 80 -38.04 16.80 -0.97
CA GLU A 80 -39.42 16.36 -1.07
C GLU A 80 -40.15 16.37 0.30
N SER A 81 -39.48 16.00 1.38
CA SER A 81 -40.10 15.73 2.69
C SER A 81 -39.77 16.76 3.77
N GLY A 82 -38.74 17.57 3.59
CA GLY A 82 -38.19 18.44 4.64
C GLY A 82 -37.48 17.69 5.78
N ALA A 83 -37.26 16.38 5.66
CA ALA A 83 -36.71 15.57 6.71
C ALA A 83 -35.44 14.82 6.21
N TRP A 84 -34.27 15.14 6.79
CA TRP A 84 -32.99 14.52 6.48
C TRP A 84 -32.84 13.14 7.14
N GLY A 85 -32.18 12.20 6.43
CA GLY A 85 -31.72 10.91 7.00
C GLY A 85 -32.85 9.96 7.41
N ARG A 86 -34.09 10.17 6.95
CA ARG A 86 -35.23 9.29 7.23
C ARG A 86 -35.47 8.20 6.19
N ARG A 87 -34.81 8.30 5.05
CA ARG A 87 -34.98 7.32 3.98
C ARG A 87 -34.11 6.08 4.25
N LEU A 88 -34.73 4.92 4.17
CA LEU A 88 -33.97 3.67 4.12
C LEU A 88 -33.28 3.60 2.75
N LEU A 89 -31.98 3.37 2.75
CA LEU A 89 -31.22 3.10 1.54
C LEU A 89 -31.73 1.84 0.86
N GLY A 90 -31.85 1.89 -0.47
CA GLY A 90 -32.12 0.67 -1.25
C GLY A 90 -31.00 -0.37 -1.02
N GLU A 91 -31.35 -1.65 -1.03
CA GLU A 91 -30.42 -2.76 -0.75
C GLU A 91 -29.15 -2.68 -1.61
N GLU A 92 -29.29 -2.37 -2.91
CA GLU A 92 -28.17 -2.24 -3.82
C GLU A 92 -27.17 -1.15 -3.41
N LEU A 93 -27.67 0.03 -3.08
CA LEU A 93 -26.80 1.16 -2.69
C LEU A 93 -26.14 0.91 -1.34
N ASN A 94 -26.89 0.35 -0.37
CA ASN A 94 -26.35 -0.04 0.92
C ASN A 94 -25.24 -1.09 0.76
N ASN A 95 -25.44 -2.10 -0.09
CA ASN A 95 -24.42 -3.12 -0.37
C ASN A 95 -23.18 -2.51 -1.05
N ARG A 96 -23.35 -1.58 -1.99
CA ARG A 96 -22.21 -0.87 -2.63
C ARG A 96 -21.35 -0.16 -1.62
N VAL A 97 -21.94 0.63 -0.72
CA VAL A 97 -21.21 1.34 0.35
C VAL A 97 -20.44 0.35 1.23
N HIS A 98 -21.12 -0.73 1.62
CA HIS A 98 -20.52 -1.73 2.51
C HIS A 98 -19.33 -2.47 1.86
N VAL A 99 -19.50 -2.90 0.61
CA VAL A 99 -18.45 -3.60 -0.15
C VAL A 99 -17.26 -2.69 -0.43
N ALA A 100 -17.50 -1.47 -0.89
CA ALA A 100 -16.44 -0.51 -1.17
C ALA A 100 -15.67 -0.12 0.11
N GLY A 101 -16.38 0.21 1.18
CA GLY A 101 -15.77 0.57 2.45
C GLY A 101 -14.96 -0.57 3.08
N ARG A 102 -15.44 -1.83 2.98
CA ARG A 102 -14.68 -3.00 3.41
C ARG A 102 -13.42 -3.20 2.58
N ARG A 103 -13.49 -3.02 1.26
CA ARG A 103 -12.33 -3.16 0.37
C ARG A 103 -11.27 -2.12 0.68
N THR A 104 -11.64 -0.86 0.84
CA THR A 104 -10.73 0.22 1.23
C THR A 104 -10.06 -0.08 2.57
N LEU A 105 -10.82 -0.53 3.58
CA LEU A 105 -10.28 -0.90 4.88
C LEU A 105 -9.21 -1.98 4.77
N LEU A 106 -9.50 -3.08 4.09
CA LEU A 106 -8.58 -4.21 3.96
C LEU A 106 -7.29 -3.84 3.21
N LEU A 107 -7.40 -3.00 2.18
CA LEU A 107 -6.24 -2.54 1.41
C LEU A 107 -5.42 -1.52 2.19
N SER A 108 -6.05 -0.62 2.92
CA SER A 108 -5.33 0.37 3.75
C SER A 108 -4.41 -0.26 4.79
N GLU A 109 -4.78 -1.41 5.36
CA GLU A 109 -3.93 -2.15 6.31
C GLU A 109 -2.65 -2.74 5.68
N ARG A 110 -2.60 -2.88 4.35
CA ARG A 110 -1.44 -3.39 3.60
C ARG A 110 -0.48 -2.29 3.17
N VAL A 111 -0.86 -1.03 3.30
CA VAL A 111 -0.03 0.13 2.93
C VAL A 111 1.13 0.25 3.92
N ALA A 112 2.36 0.34 3.40
CA ALA A 112 3.56 0.48 4.24
C ALA A 112 3.73 1.90 4.80
N ASP A 113 3.21 2.91 4.10
CA ASP A 113 3.30 4.31 4.48
C ASP A 113 2.31 4.65 5.61
N ASP A 114 2.85 5.00 6.80
CA ASP A 114 2.08 5.26 8.01
C ASP A 114 1.24 6.53 7.90
N ASP A 115 1.77 7.56 7.26
CA ASP A 115 1.10 8.85 7.10
C ASP A 115 -0.10 8.69 6.16
N LEU A 116 0.10 7.96 5.06
CA LEU A 116 -1.00 7.64 4.14
C LEU A 116 -2.09 6.82 4.83
N ARG A 117 -1.72 5.79 5.63
CA ARG A 117 -2.72 5.04 6.44
C ARG A 117 -3.50 5.96 7.38
N GLY A 118 -2.82 6.90 8.04
CA GLY A 118 -3.42 7.90 8.92
C GLY A 118 -4.42 8.79 8.19
N HIS A 119 -4.07 9.27 6.99
CA HIS A 119 -4.95 10.08 6.15
C HIS A 119 -6.19 9.30 5.69
N ILE A 120 -6.03 8.04 5.26
CA ILE A 120 -7.16 7.19 4.87
C ILE A 120 -8.10 6.95 6.06
N LYS A 121 -7.55 6.65 7.24
CA LYS A 121 -8.35 6.47 8.46
C LYS A 121 -9.15 7.72 8.81
N SER A 122 -8.54 8.90 8.69
CA SER A 122 -9.19 10.18 8.93
C SER A 122 -10.30 10.44 7.92
N LEU A 123 -10.07 10.19 6.64
CA LEU A 123 -11.08 10.29 5.59
C LEU A 123 -12.27 9.36 5.88
N ARG A 124 -12.02 8.11 6.22
CA ARG A 124 -13.10 7.15 6.52
C ARG A 124 -13.92 7.54 7.73
N ALA A 125 -13.30 8.18 8.74
CA ALA A 125 -14.05 8.76 9.85
C ALA A 125 -15.03 9.86 9.39
N ARG A 126 -14.61 10.72 8.44
CA ARG A 126 -15.48 11.75 7.84
C ARG A 126 -16.59 11.15 6.97
N LEU A 127 -16.29 10.10 6.21
CA LEU A 127 -17.33 9.38 5.44
C LEU A 127 -18.37 8.75 6.36
N THR A 128 -17.95 8.21 7.52
CA THR A 128 -18.87 7.69 8.54
C THR A 128 -19.71 8.81 9.17
N GLU A 129 -19.10 9.95 9.50
CA GLU A 129 -19.81 11.12 10.02
C GLU A 129 -20.91 11.60 9.04
N LEU A 130 -20.57 11.65 7.76
CA LEU A 130 -21.53 11.98 6.70
C LEU A 130 -22.71 11.00 6.66
N GLN A 131 -22.44 9.69 6.70
CA GLN A 131 -23.49 8.66 6.67
C GLN A 131 -24.37 8.66 7.93
N MET A 132 -23.85 9.13 9.06
CA MET A 132 -24.55 9.20 10.33
C MET A 132 -25.21 10.56 10.60
N ALA A 133 -25.06 11.52 9.68
CA ALA A 133 -25.62 12.87 9.82
C ALA A 133 -27.15 12.81 9.90
N ARG A 134 -27.71 13.49 10.91
CA ARG A 134 -29.15 13.59 11.14
C ARG A 134 -29.75 14.96 10.79
N ASP A 135 -28.89 15.84 10.35
CA ASP A 135 -29.20 17.22 10.00
C ASP A 135 -28.52 17.59 8.69
N VAL A 136 -29.22 18.33 7.83
CA VAL A 136 -28.72 18.68 6.49
C VAL A 136 -27.45 19.53 6.56
N ALA A 137 -27.36 20.51 7.48
CA ALA A 137 -26.20 21.38 7.57
C ALA A 137 -24.95 20.63 8.08
N VAL A 138 -25.14 19.59 8.91
CA VAL A 138 -24.05 18.67 9.33
C VAL A 138 -23.61 17.83 8.14
N ALA A 139 -24.57 17.28 7.37
CA ALA A 139 -24.29 16.46 6.20
C ALA A 139 -23.54 17.23 5.11
N GLU A 140 -23.96 18.46 4.79
CA GLU A 140 -23.30 19.33 3.81
C GLU A 140 -21.84 19.58 4.16
N ARG A 141 -21.57 19.99 5.40
CA ARG A 141 -20.19 20.22 5.87
C ARG A 141 -19.35 18.92 5.85
N ALA A 142 -19.92 17.82 6.33
CA ALA A 142 -19.21 16.55 6.32
C ALA A 142 -18.91 16.06 4.89
N HIS A 143 -19.85 16.29 3.95
CA HIS A 143 -19.65 15.96 2.53
C HIS A 143 -18.53 16.81 1.92
N GLU A 144 -18.53 18.13 2.10
CA GLU A 144 -17.49 19.02 1.59
C GLU A 144 -16.10 18.63 2.11
N VAL A 145 -15.99 18.41 3.43
CA VAL A 145 -14.73 17.99 4.05
C VAL A 145 -14.29 16.62 3.55
N ALA A 146 -15.18 15.64 3.46
CA ALA A 146 -14.86 14.30 2.99
C ALA A 146 -14.38 14.30 1.52
N MET A 147 -15.04 15.07 0.65
CA MET A 147 -14.63 15.17 -0.77
C MET A 147 -13.26 15.85 -0.91
N SER A 148 -13.01 16.93 -0.20
CA SER A 148 -11.68 17.59 -0.18
C SER A 148 -10.59 16.67 0.34
N MET A 149 -10.83 15.96 1.44
CA MET A 149 -9.89 14.97 1.97
C MET A 149 -9.67 13.80 1.01
N GLY A 150 -10.72 13.37 0.29
CA GLY A 150 -10.62 12.33 -0.73
C GLY A 150 -9.62 12.69 -1.81
N ILE A 151 -9.68 13.92 -2.32
CA ILE A 151 -8.71 14.45 -3.31
C ILE A 151 -7.29 14.41 -2.73
N SER A 152 -7.09 14.91 -1.51
CA SER A 152 -5.77 14.94 -0.87
C SER A 152 -5.18 13.53 -0.64
N VAL A 153 -6.02 12.57 -0.26
CA VAL A 153 -5.58 11.16 -0.11
C VAL A 153 -5.20 10.55 -1.45
N MET A 154 -5.97 10.81 -2.52
CA MET A 154 -5.64 10.34 -3.88
C MET A 154 -4.33 10.93 -4.39
N GLU A 155 -4.07 12.20 -4.13
CA GLU A 155 -2.80 12.86 -4.45
C GLU A 155 -1.64 12.23 -3.68
N HIS A 156 -1.82 11.93 -2.39
CA HIS A 156 -0.81 11.27 -1.56
C HIS A 156 -0.51 9.86 -2.06
N ILE A 157 -1.53 9.06 -2.41
CA ILE A 157 -1.33 7.74 -3.06
C ILE A 157 -0.45 7.91 -4.31
N GLY A 158 -0.76 8.90 -5.16
CA GLY A 158 0.03 9.19 -6.36
C GLY A 158 1.49 9.58 -6.05
N GLN A 159 1.74 10.30 -4.96
CA GLN A 159 3.10 10.65 -4.52
C GLN A 159 3.88 9.41 -4.07
N VAL A 160 3.28 8.57 -3.23
CA VAL A 160 3.91 7.31 -2.77
C VAL A 160 4.18 6.36 -3.94
N LEU A 161 3.24 6.22 -4.88
CA LEU A 161 3.44 5.44 -6.11
C LEU A 161 4.64 5.95 -6.91
N ARG A 162 4.75 7.26 -7.15
CA ARG A 162 5.88 7.84 -7.88
C ARG A 162 7.22 7.58 -7.18
N SER A 163 7.28 7.64 -5.85
CA SER A 163 8.50 7.35 -5.09
C SER A 163 8.95 5.89 -5.24
N LEU A 164 8.01 4.94 -5.28
CA LEU A 164 8.29 3.52 -5.50
C LEU A 164 8.83 3.23 -6.91
N TYR A 165 8.46 4.04 -7.92
CA TYR A 165 9.03 3.94 -9.28
C TYR A 165 10.38 4.64 -9.40
N ALA A 166 10.60 5.77 -8.70
CA ALA A 166 11.85 6.52 -8.78
C ALA A 166 13.04 5.72 -8.20
N GLY A 167 12.83 4.92 -7.16
CA GLY A 167 13.85 4.05 -6.57
C GLY A 167 14.36 2.92 -7.48
N GLN A 168 13.79 2.73 -8.69
CA GLN A 168 14.26 1.76 -9.68
C GLN A 168 15.32 2.33 -10.64
N ARG A 169 15.57 3.65 -10.61
CA ARG A 169 16.48 4.32 -11.56
C ARG A 169 17.88 4.62 -11.00
N ALA A 170 18.13 4.25 -9.77
CA ALA A 170 19.41 4.38 -9.08
C ALA A 170 20.11 3.03 -8.93
#